data_f4dd63ff7998819b9dbddbbf760e2081
#
_entry.id   f4dd63ff7998819b9dbddbbf760e2081
#
_cell.length_a   1.000
_cell.length_b   1.000
_cell.length_c   1.000
_cell.angle_alpha   90.00
_cell.angle_beta   90.00
_cell.angle_gamma   90.00
#
_symmetry.space_group_name_H-M   'P 1'
#
loop_
_entity.id
_entity.type
_entity.pdbx_description
1 polymer ?
#
loop_
_entity_poly.entity_id
_entity_poly.type
_entity_poly.pdbx_seq_one_letter_code
_entity_poly.pdbx_strand_id
1 'polypeptide(L)'
;LYVALFKRGYAHSVECYLLEDDKRTLVGGLYGVSMGGAFFGESMFTRVRDASKVALVHLVGRLNAGGYQLLDTQFVTDHLAGFGAIEIPRDVYQVRLQKALEKAANFYSTPAEVDGSSILQSITQTS
;
A
#
# COMPACT_ATOMS: atom_id res chain seq x y z
N LEU A 1 -12.15 -9.98 -5.77
CA LEU A 1 -10.69 -9.94 -5.80
C LEU A 1 -10.11 -10.47 -4.50
N TYR A 2 -9.03 -11.16 -4.63
CA TYR A 2 -8.29 -11.76 -3.53
C TYR A 2 -6.92 -11.07 -3.44
N VAL A 3 -6.52 -10.70 -2.23
CA VAL A 3 -5.29 -9.96 -2.00
C VAL A 3 -4.30 -10.83 -1.26
N ALA A 4 -3.08 -10.92 -1.76
CA ALA A 4 -1.99 -11.65 -1.13
C ALA A 4 -0.76 -10.75 -0.99
N LEU A 5 0.04 -11.00 0.01
CA LEU A 5 1.24 -10.25 0.31
C LEU A 5 2.47 -11.12 0.14
N PHE A 6 3.53 -10.53 -0.39
CA PHE A 6 4.81 -11.20 -0.52
C PHE A 6 5.91 -10.31 0.01
N LYS A 7 6.92 -10.93 0.62
CA LYS A 7 8.05 -10.24 1.20
C LYS A 7 9.35 -10.81 0.63
N ARG A 8 10.27 -9.91 0.28
CA ARG A 8 11.62 -10.28 -0.10
C ARG A 8 12.58 -9.21 0.45
N GLY A 9 13.33 -9.56 1.52
CA GLY A 9 14.15 -8.60 2.23
C GLY A 9 13.31 -7.46 2.79
N TYR A 10 13.59 -6.22 2.40
CA TYR A 10 12.81 -5.04 2.77
C TYR A 10 11.73 -4.68 1.77
N ALA A 11 11.62 -5.44 0.67
CA ALA A 11 10.60 -5.22 -0.34
C ALA A 11 9.33 -5.99 0.01
N HIS A 12 8.19 -5.36 -0.27
CA HIS A 12 6.88 -5.96 -0.06
C HIS A 12 6.03 -5.75 -1.31
N SER A 13 5.28 -6.77 -1.70
CA SER A 13 4.28 -6.61 -2.74
C SER A 13 2.89 -6.88 -2.22
N VAL A 14 1.93 -6.14 -2.76
CA VAL A 14 0.50 -6.35 -2.55
C VAL A 14 -0.05 -6.77 -3.91
N GLU A 15 -0.49 -8.02 -4.03
CA GLU A 15 -0.92 -8.60 -5.30
C GLU A 15 -2.40 -8.94 -5.25
N CYS A 16 -3.12 -8.59 -6.31
CA CYS A 16 -4.55 -8.86 -6.45
C CYS A 16 -4.77 -9.97 -7.45
N TYR A 17 -5.62 -10.91 -7.09
CA TYR A 17 -5.95 -12.09 -7.90
C TYR A 17 -7.45 -12.20 -8.10
N LEU A 18 -7.84 -12.70 -9.24
CA LEU A 18 -9.18 -13.25 -9.45
C LEU A 18 -9.13 -14.74 -9.14
N LEU A 19 -10.10 -15.20 -8.35
CA LEU A 19 -10.25 -16.62 -8.04
C LEU A 19 -11.46 -17.15 -8.81
N GLU A 20 -11.22 -18.00 -9.80
CA GLU A 20 -12.25 -18.63 -10.62
C GLU A 20 -11.91 -20.11 -10.78
N ASP A 21 -12.87 -20.99 -10.50
CA ASP A 21 -12.72 -22.44 -10.64
C ASP A 21 -11.46 -22.97 -9.96
N ASP A 22 -11.18 -22.49 -8.75
CA ASP A 22 -10.00 -22.80 -7.94
C ASP A 22 -8.67 -22.36 -8.57
N LYS A 23 -8.72 -21.53 -9.61
CA LYS A 23 -7.55 -21.00 -10.27
C LYS A 23 -7.34 -19.52 -9.91
N ARG A 24 -6.13 -19.19 -9.50
CA ARG A 24 -5.73 -17.81 -9.15
C ARG A 24 -5.09 -17.16 -10.38
N THR A 25 -5.60 -15.99 -10.77
CA THR A 25 -5.02 -15.21 -11.86
C THR A 25 -4.60 -13.85 -11.33
N LEU A 26 -3.32 -13.51 -11.49
CA LEU A 26 -2.79 -12.21 -11.09
C LEU A 26 -3.34 -11.11 -12.00
N VAL A 27 -4.05 -10.15 -11.42
CA VAL A 27 -4.73 -9.10 -12.19
C VAL A 27 -4.28 -7.70 -11.85
N GLY A 28 -3.50 -7.51 -10.81
CA GLY A 28 -2.96 -6.20 -10.45
C GLY A 28 -2.11 -6.28 -9.21
N GLY A 29 -1.45 -5.18 -8.89
CA GLY A 29 -0.63 -5.13 -7.69
C GLY A 29 0.30 -3.94 -7.67
N LEU A 30 1.05 -3.87 -6.59
CA LEU A 30 2.11 -2.87 -6.42
C LEU A 30 3.22 -3.48 -5.57
N TYR A 31 4.41 -2.89 -5.67
CA TYR A 31 5.47 -3.23 -4.73
C TYR A 31 6.22 -1.99 -4.27
N GLY A 32 6.87 -2.11 -3.14
CA GLY A 32 7.68 -1.05 -2.58
C GLY A 32 8.60 -1.57 -1.48
N VAL A 33 9.29 -0.63 -0.84
CA VAL A 33 10.31 -0.94 0.16
C VAL A 33 9.97 -0.24 1.47
N SER A 34 10.09 -0.96 2.59
CA SER A 34 9.94 -0.42 3.93
C SER A 34 11.29 -0.03 4.52
N MET A 35 11.35 1.17 5.12
CA MET A 35 12.48 1.63 5.91
C MET A 35 11.95 2.39 7.12
N GLY A 36 12.11 1.79 8.33
CA GLY A 36 11.49 2.37 9.52
C GLY A 36 9.98 2.55 9.33
N GLY A 37 9.47 3.73 9.62
CA GLY A 37 8.07 4.09 9.42
C GLY A 37 7.77 4.70 8.05
N ALA A 38 8.67 4.56 7.08
CA ALA A 38 8.47 5.04 5.71
C ALA A 38 8.28 3.85 4.76
N PHE A 39 7.38 4.01 3.81
CA PHE A 39 7.18 3.05 2.73
C PHE A 39 7.36 3.76 1.39
N PHE A 40 8.21 3.22 0.54
CA PHE A 40 8.52 3.78 -0.78
C PHE A 40 7.86 2.91 -1.85
N GLY A 41 6.78 3.41 -2.44
CA GLY A 41 6.10 2.73 -3.53
C GLY A 41 6.89 2.87 -4.82
N GLU A 42 7.32 1.76 -5.41
CA GLU A 42 8.21 1.74 -6.56
C GLU A 42 7.45 1.56 -7.87
N SER A 43 6.53 0.62 -7.93
CA SER A 43 5.75 0.40 -9.14
C SER A 43 4.38 -0.21 -8.85
N MET A 44 3.49 -0.04 -9.82
CA MET A 44 2.12 -0.52 -9.77
C MET A 44 1.69 -0.97 -11.16
N PHE A 45 0.88 -2.02 -11.23
CA PHE A 45 0.34 -2.50 -12.49
C PHE A 45 -1.12 -2.95 -12.33
N THR A 46 -1.85 -2.93 -13.43
CA THR A 46 -3.22 -3.43 -13.47
C THR A 46 -3.51 -4.10 -14.80
N ARG A 47 -4.17 -5.26 -14.77
CA ARG A 47 -4.63 -5.99 -15.95
C ARG A 47 -6.14 -6.03 -16.05
N VAL A 48 -6.81 -5.86 -14.91
CA VAL A 48 -8.25 -5.83 -14.79
C VAL A 48 -8.63 -4.50 -14.15
N ARG A 49 -9.72 -3.90 -14.61
CA ARG A 49 -10.20 -2.62 -14.10
C ARG A 49 -10.27 -2.64 -12.57
N ASP A 50 -9.78 -1.59 -11.97
CA ASP A 50 -9.78 -1.32 -10.52
C ASP A 50 -8.89 -2.25 -9.68
N ALA A 51 -8.18 -3.22 -10.25
CA ALA A 51 -7.30 -4.10 -9.48
C ALA A 51 -6.19 -3.34 -8.77
N SER A 52 -5.57 -2.35 -9.43
CA SER A 52 -4.55 -1.52 -8.79
C SER A 52 -5.14 -0.63 -7.70
N LYS A 53 -6.38 -0.18 -7.83
CA LYS A 53 -7.08 0.56 -6.77
C LYS A 53 -7.26 -0.29 -5.52
N VAL A 54 -7.65 -1.55 -5.69
CA VAL A 54 -7.81 -2.49 -4.57
C VAL A 54 -6.46 -2.69 -3.88
N ALA A 55 -5.39 -2.89 -4.64
CA ALA A 55 -4.04 -3.02 -4.08
C ALA A 55 -3.64 -1.76 -3.30
N LEU A 56 -3.91 -0.58 -3.83
CA LEU A 56 -3.58 0.69 -3.18
C LEU A 56 -4.38 0.90 -1.90
N VAL A 57 -5.67 0.62 -1.91
CA VAL A 57 -6.52 0.69 -0.71
C VAL A 57 -6.00 -0.25 0.37
N HIS A 58 -5.64 -1.46 -0.01
CA HIS A 58 -5.07 -2.43 0.91
C HIS A 58 -3.74 -1.93 1.50
N LEU A 59 -2.87 -1.37 0.64
CA LEU A 59 -1.59 -0.82 1.09
C LEU A 59 -1.81 0.29 2.13
N VAL A 60 -2.65 1.28 1.84
CA VAL A 60 -2.89 2.42 2.74
C VAL A 60 -3.43 1.94 4.08
N GLY A 61 -4.40 1.03 4.07
CA GLY A 61 -4.94 0.45 5.31
C GLY A 61 -3.89 -0.29 6.11
N ARG A 62 -3.04 -1.04 5.44
CA ARG A 62 -1.95 -1.80 6.09
C ARG A 62 -0.90 -0.87 6.68
N LEU A 63 -0.53 0.19 5.99
CA LEU A 63 0.42 1.17 6.49
C LEU A 63 -0.13 1.90 7.73
N ASN A 64 -1.41 2.27 7.71
CA ASN A 64 -2.06 2.88 8.86
C ASN A 64 -2.08 1.93 10.07
N ALA A 65 -2.45 0.69 9.86
CA ALA A 65 -2.48 -0.32 10.92
C ALA A 65 -1.08 -0.64 11.45
N GLY A 66 -0.07 -0.57 10.61
CA GLY A 66 1.31 -0.91 10.96
C GLY A 66 2.10 0.22 11.62
N GLY A 67 1.52 1.41 11.75
CA GLY A 67 2.20 2.56 12.39
C GLY A 67 3.15 3.33 11.47
N TYR A 68 2.97 3.21 10.16
CA TYR A 68 3.77 3.96 9.20
C TYR A 68 3.42 5.45 9.25
N GLN A 69 4.41 6.29 9.02
CA GLN A 69 4.28 7.75 9.10
C GLN A 69 4.34 8.42 7.73
N LEU A 70 4.87 7.73 6.71
CA LEU A 70 5.08 8.31 5.40
C LEU A 70 4.91 7.26 4.31
N LEU A 71 4.17 7.62 3.27
CA LEU A 71 4.10 6.89 2.02
C LEU A 71 4.62 7.80 0.90
N ASP A 72 5.76 7.43 0.33
CA ASP A 72 6.35 8.11 -0.82
C ASP A 72 6.13 7.23 -2.05
N THR A 73 5.57 7.79 -3.12
CA THR A 73 5.26 7.01 -4.32
C THR A 73 5.96 7.56 -5.54
N GLN A 74 6.50 6.67 -6.36
CA GLN A 74 7.06 7.00 -7.67
C GLN A 74 5.98 7.04 -8.76
N PHE A 75 4.85 6.42 -8.49
CA PHE A 75 3.72 6.41 -9.43
C PHE A 75 2.73 7.49 -9.04
N VAL A 76 2.44 8.38 -10.00
CA VAL A 76 1.41 9.42 -9.84
C VAL A 76 0.17 8.96 -10.57
N THR A 77 -0.94 8.84 -9.84
CA THR A 77 -2.22 8.46 -10.43
C THR A 77 -3.32 9.32 -9.84
N ASP A 78 -4.41 9.46 -10.58
CA ASP A 78 -5.61 10.14 -10.08
C ASP A 78 -6.17 9.44 -8.84
N HIS A 79 -5.91 8.15 -8.71
CA HIS A 79 -6.32 7.37 -7.55
C HIS A 79 -5.65 7.85 -6.26
N LEU A 80 -4.35 8.18 -6.32
CA LEU A 80 -3.62 8.69 -5.16
C LEU A 80 -4.20 10.01 -4.69
N ALA A 81 -4.53 10.90 -5.61
CA ALA A 81 -5.18 12.18 -5.27
C ALA A 81 -6.52 11.94 -4.57
N GLY A 82 -7.29 10.94 -5.04
CA GLY A 82 -8.56 10.54 -4.42
C GLY A 82 -8.41 9.99 -3.00
N PHE A 83 -7.22 9.48 -2.64
CA PHE A 83 -6.91 9.00 -1.30
C PHE A 83 -6.25 10.06 -0.41
N GLY A 84 -6.18 11.31 -0.87
CA GLY A 84 -5.60 12.39 -0.08
C GLY A 84 -4.10 12.55 -0.24
N ALA A 85 -3.51 11.93 -1.26
CA ALA A 85 -2.10 12.16 -1.57
C ALA A 85 -1.90 13.61 -1.99
N ILE A 86 -0.86 14.22 -1.47
CA ILE A 86 -0.52 15.62 -1.76
C ILE A 86 0.95 15.73 -2.14
N GLU A 87 1.27 16.74 -2.93
CA GLU A 87 2.65 17.12 -3.15
C GLU A 87 3.08 18.03 -2.00
N ILE A 88 4.25 17.75 -1.44
CA ILE A 88 4.80 18.56 -0.35
C ILE A 88 6.15 19.13 -0.76
N PRO A 89 6.52 20.34 -0.27
CA PRO A 89 7.84 20.91 -0.52
C PRO A 89 8.96 19.99 -0.05
N ARG A 90 10.10 20.08 -0.72
CA ARG A 90 11.25 19.20 -0.44
C ARG A 90 11.72 19.29 1.01
N ASP A 91 11.76 20.48 1.58
CA ASP A 91 12.18 20.68 2.97
C ASP A 91 11.22 20.03 3.97
N VAL A 92 9.91 20.12 3.72
CA VAL A 92 8.89 19.45 4.53
C VAL A 92 9.03 17.92 4.40
N TYR A 93 9.25 17.44 3.18
CA TYR A 93 9.47 16.02 2.92
C TYR A 93 10.68 15.49 3.69
N GLN A 94 11.80 16.22 3.67
CA GLN A 94 13.02 15.79 4.38
C GLN A 94 12.77 15.64 5.89
N VAL A 95 12.04 16.58 6.49
CA VAL A 95 11.71 16.50 7.92
C VAL A 95 10.81 15.30 8.21
N ARG A 96 9.79 15.08 7.40
CA ARG A 96 8.87 13.94 7.57
C ARG A 96 9.58 12.61 7.37
N LEU A 97 10.46 12.54 6.37
CA LEU A 97 11.25 11.33 6.11
C LEU A 97 12.15 11.01 7.31
N GLN A 98 12.87 12.00 7.84
CA GLN A 98 13.75 11.79 8.97
C GLN A 98 12.98 11.24 10.18
N LYS A 99 11.82 11.81 10.49
CA LYS A 99 10.97 11.33 11.57
C LYS A 99 10.43 9.91 11.32
N ALA A 100 10.04 9.64 10.09
CA ALA A 100 9.51 8.32 9.73
C ALA A 100 10.58 7.23 9.86
N LEU A 101 11.81 7.52 9.43
CA LEU A 101 12.92 6.56 9.50
C LEU A 101 13.27 6.17 10.95
N GLU A 102 12.99 7.03 11.91
CA GLU A 102 13.23 6.78 13.32
C GLU A 102 12.16 5.93 14.00
N LYS A 103 11.01 5.71 13.33
CA LYS A 103 9.89 4.96 13.89
C LYS A 103 9.99 3.48 13.53
N ALA A 104 9.58 2.64 14.48
CA ALA A 104 9.36 1.22 14.19
C ALA A 104 7.95 1.06 13.61
N ALA A 105 7.85 0.31 12.52
CA ALA A 105 6.56 0.02 11.90
C ALA A 105 6.55 -1.44 11.42
N ASN A 106 5.36 -2.04 11.38
CA ASN A 106 5.19 -3.43 11.01
C ASN A 106 4.19 -3.57 9.87
N PHE A 107 4.69 -3.95 8.70
CA PHE A 107 3.86 -4.17 7.51
C PHE A 107 2.87 -5.33 7.71
N TYR A 108 3.16 -6.25 8.59
CA TYR A 108 2.38 -7.47 8.84
C TYR A 108 1.58 -7.43 10.14
N SER A 109 1.22 -6.24 10.62
CA SER A 109 0.38 -6.08 11.82
C SER A 109 -1.05 -6.56 11.60
N THR A 110 -1.49 -6.68 10.34
CA THR A 110 -2.78 -7.26 9.95
C THR A 110 -2.56 -8.58 9.20
N PRO A 111 -3.59 -9.44 9.06
CA PRO A 111 -3.44 -10.70 8.33
C PRO A 111 -2.88 -10.52 6.93
N ALA A 112 -2.10 -11.52 6.46
CA ALA A 112 -1.46 -11.49 5.14
C ALA A 112 -2.48 -11.55 4.00
N GLU A 113 -3.64 -12.14 4.23
CA GLU A 113 -4.70 -12.27 3.24
C GLU A 113 -6.00 -11.72 3.82
N VAL A 114 -6.54 -10.66 3.19
CA VAL A 114 -7.81 -10.04 3.59
C VAL A 114 -8.59 -9.67 2.34
N ASP A 115 -9.90 -9.52 2.45
CA ASP A 115 -10.69 -8.96 1.36
C ASP A 115 -10.63 -7.42 1.38
N GLY A 116 -10.90 -6.81 0.22
CA GLY A 116 -10.79 -5.35 0.08
C GLY A 116 -11.80 -4.57 0.91
N SER A 117 -12.94 -5.16 1.25
CA SER A 117 -13.99 -4.44 1.96
C SER A 117 -13.60 -4.12 3.40
N SER A 118 -12.91 -5.02 4.09
CA SER A 118 -12.45 -4.75 5.47
C SER A 118 -11.37 -3.67 5.51
N ILE A 119 -10.51 -3.61 4.52
CA ILE A 119 -9.49 -2.56 4.43
C ILE A 119 -10.12 -1.21 4.11
N LEU A 120 -11.10 -1.17 3.22
CA LEU A 120 -11.81 0.06 2.89
C LEU A 120 -12.51 0.65 4.11
N GLN A 121 -13.13 -0.19 4.93
CA GLN A 121 -13.74 0.24 6.18
C GLN A 121 -12.71 0.84 7.14
N SER A 122 -11.54 0.24 7.24
CA SER A 122 -10.45 0.74 8.08
C SER A 122 -10.00 2.14 7.64
N ILE A 123 -9.90 2.40 6.34
CA ILE A 123 -9.52 3.71 5.81
C ILE A 123 -10.58 4.76 6.12
N THR A 124 -11.87 4.43 5.98
CA THR A 124 -12.95 5.35 6.30
C THR A 124 -12.97 5.74 7.77
N GLN A 125 -12.56 4.86 8.66
CA GLN A 125 -12.49 5.16 10.09
C GLN A 125 -11.34 6.10 10.43
N THR A 126 -10.27 6.11 9.64
CA THR A 126 -9.10 6.95 9.89
C THR A 126 -9.18 8.33 9.23
N SER A 127 -10.09 8.48 8.31
CA SER A 127 -10.32 9.77 7.63
C SER A 127 -11.32 10.63 8.40
#